data_9de4af733e0bcf7f48298677fcb5c4b2
#
_entry.id   9de4af733e0bcf7f48298677fcb5c4b2
#
_cell.length_a   1.000
_cell.length_b   1.000
_cell.length_c   1.000
_cell.angle_alpha   90.00
_cell.angle_beta   90.00
_cell.angle_gamma   90.00
#
_symmetry.space_group_name_H-M   'P 1'
#
loop_
_entity.id
_entity.type
_entity.pdbx_description
1 polymer ?
#
loop_
_entity_poly.entity_id
_entity_poly.type
_entity_poly.pdbx_seq_one_letter_code
_entity_poly.pdbx_strand_id
1 'polypeptide(L)'
;MKQILSDYLEICLKFRKEYLSKPERKQRHILLTEWAKTRYADANPTISELYEYWDKYKDVGFNKFFIDKAILPTVNEDFQNGGIEGLKFLFYCLRGKDWIDFISTTSPVSIFSKEHNYKYSSLQLADMVLEKDPDNEDALKTKYFIVKEYLWYSIHEIPYGVLSGVNGASISDIPNMLSSVDSFQAISNKLNIANDEILIEDCRKFYAAYRE
;
A
#
# COMPACT_ATOMS: atom_id res chain seq x y z
N MET A 1 -12.66 -17.19 -16.07
CA MET A 1 -12.50 -15.77 -15.70
C MET A 1 -13.88 -15.17 -15.61
N LYS A 2 -14.22 -14.50 -14.50
CA LYS A 2 -15.53 -13.86 -14.31
C LYS A 2 -15.77 -12.73 -15.31
N GLN A 3 -17.03 -12.46 -15.63
CA GLN A 3 -17.42 -11.46 -16.62
C GLN A 3 -16.87 -10.06 -16.27
N ILE A 4 -16.91 -9.69 -14.98
CA ILE A 4 -16.36 -8.42 -14.50
C ILE A 4 -14.87 -8.24 -14.85
N LEU A 5 -14.07 -9.30 -14.77
CA LEU A 5 -12.64 -9.28 -15.10
C LEU A 5 -12.40 -9.26 -16.62
N SER A 6 -13.19 -10.01 -17.39
CA SER A 6 -13.06 -10.04 -18.86
C SER A 6 -13.47 -8.74 -19.52
N ASP A 7 -14.54 -8.10 -19.07
CA ASP A 7 -15.00 -6.81 -19.62
C ASP A 7 -14.00 -5.69 -19.33
N TYR A 8 -13.42 -5.67 -18.13
CA TYR A 8 -12.35 -4.72 -17.81
C TYR A 8 -11.12 -4.92 -18.70
N LEU A 9 -10.71 -6.18 -18.87
CA LEU A 9 -9.58 -6.53 -19.71
C LEU A 9 -9.79 -6.09 -21.16
N GLU A 10 -10.99 -6.34 -21.72
CA GLU A 10 -11.33 -5.94 -23.09
C GLU A 10 -11.18 -4.42 -23.28
N ILE A 11 -11.69 -3.62 -22.33
CA ILE A 11 -11.53 -2.16 -22.39
C ILE A 11 -10.04 -1.78 -22.34
N CYS A 12 -9.27 -2.38 -21.45
CA CYS A 12 -7.85 -2.05 -21.32
C CYS A 12 -7.05 -2.45 -22.56
N LEU A 13 -7.31 -3.61 -23.16
CA LEU A 13 -6.64 -4.07 -24.38
C LEU A 13 -6.97 -3.21 -25.59
N LYS A 14 -8.21 -2.72 -25.71
CA LYS A 14 -8.63 -1.80 -26.78
C LYS A 14 -7.80 -0.52 -26.78
N PHE A 15 -7.36 -0.05 -25.63
CA PHE A 15 -6.57 1.18 -25.47
C PHE A 15 -5.12 0.92 -25.07
N ARG A 16 -4.60 -0.27 -25.35
CA ARG A 16 -3.21 -0.65 -25.07
C ARG A 16 -2.27 -0.06 -26.13
N LYS A 17 -1.89 1.21 -25.93
CA LYS A 17 -0.93 1.95 -26.74
C LYS A 17 0.00 2.73 -25.82
N GLU A 18 1.23 2.95 -26.28
CA GLU A 18 2.21 3.75 -25.53
C GLU A 18 1.69 5.17 -25.26
N TYR A 19 1.05 5.77 -26.26
CA TYR A 19 0.44 7.10 -26.13
C TYR A 19 -1.00 7.10 -26.65
N LEU A 20 -1.92 7.54 -25.79
CA LEU A 20 -3.32 7.77 -26.17
C LEU A 20 -3.54 9.25 -26.50
N SER A 21 -4.18 9.52 -27.63
CA SER A 21 -4.69 10.84 -27.96
C SER A 21 -5.74 11.32 -26.95
N LYS A 22 -6.00 12.64 -26.91
CA LYS A 22 -7.02 13.20 -26.00
C LYS A 22 -8.43 12.58 -26.21
N PRO A 23 -8.92 12.35 -27.46
CA PRO A 23 -10.17 11.65 -27.70
C PRO A 23 -10.17 10.21 -27.17
N GLU A 24 -9.09 9.44 -27.40
CA GLU A 24 -8.98 8.05 -26.92
C GLU A 24 -8.97 7.97 -25.40
N ARG A 25 -8.26 8.87 -24.71
CA ARG A 25 -8.29 8.96 -23.24
C ARG A 25 -9.71 9.23 -22.73
N LYS A 26 -10.45 10.15 -23.39
CA LYS A 26 -11.83 10.45 -23.03
C LYS A 26 -12.74 9.22 -23.24
N GLN A 27 -12.60 8.54 -24.39
CA GLN A 27 -13.39 7.34 -24.69
C GLN A 27 -13.11 6.20 -23.70
N ARG A 28 -11.82 5.94 -23.40
CA ARG A 28 -11.43 4.96 -22.37
C ARG A 28 -12.07 5.29 -21.02
N HIS A 29 -12.03 6.54 -20.61
CA HIS A 29 -12.62 6.97 -19.33
C HIS A 29 -14.14 6.74 -19.31
N ILE A 30 -14.85 7.03 -20.39
CA ILE A 30 -16.29 6.77 -20.51
C ILE A 30 -16.58 5.28 -20.34
N LEU A 31 -15.89 4.41 -21.11
CA LEU A 31 -16.10 2.97 -21.04
C LEU A 31 -15.79 2.39 -19.65
N LEU A 32 -14.74 2.85 -18.99
CA LEU A 32 -14.41 2.44 -17.63
C LEU A 32 -15.46 2.92 -16.62
N THR A 33 -16.03 4.11 -16.82
CA THR A 33 -17.10 4.63 -15.97
C THR A 33 -18.40 3.81 -16.14
N GLU A 34 -18.74 3.43 -17.37
CA GLU A 34 -19.88 2.56 -17.67
C GLU A 34 -19.68 1.17 -17.07
N TRP A 35 -18.50 0.57 -17.29
CA TRP A 35 -18.14 -0.69 -16.66
C TRP A 35 -18.25 -0.63 -15.13
N ALA A 36 -17.76 0.44 -14.50
CA ALA A 36 -17.86 0.62 -13.06
C ALA A 36 -19.32 0.67 -12.54
N LYS A 37 -20.25 1.18 -13.34
CA LYS A 37 -21.67 1.25 -13.02
C LYS A 37 -22.44 -0.05 -13.34
N THR A 38 -21.92 -0.91 -14.20
CA THR A 38 -22.56 -2.16 -14.59
C THR A 38 -22.74 -3.07 -13.38
N ARG A 39 -23.93 -3.62 -13.20
CA ARG A 39 -24.18 -4.66 -12.19
C ARG A 39 -23.94 -6.01 -12.82
N TYR A 40 -23.06 -6.78 -12.23
CA TYR A 40 -22.78 -8.15 -12.64
C TYR A 40 -23.62 -9.12 -11.81
N ALA A 41 -24.19 -10.15 -12.47
CA ALA A 41 -24.97 -11.17 -11.79
C ALA A 41 -24.07 -12.08 -10.92
N ASP A 42 -22.82 -12.23 -11.33
CA ASP A 42 -21.84 -13.02 -10.59
C ASP A 42 -21.37 -12.26 -9.35
N ALA A 43 -21.08 -13.00 -8.28
CA ALA A 43 -20.42 -12.47 -7.10
C ALA A 43 -19.06 -11.83 -7.46
N ASN A 44 -18.53 -11.01 -6.56
CA ASN A 44 -17.17 -10.45 -6.70
C ASN A 44 -16.15 -11.55 -7.04
N PRO A 45 -15.06 -11.23 -7.76
CA PRO A 45 -13.99 -12.20 -7.99
C PRO A 45 -13.44 -12.70 -6.64
N THR A 46 -13.01 -13.94 -6.60
CA THR A 46 -12.29 -14.47 -5.43
C THR A 46 -10.86 -13.93 -5.41
N ILE A 47 -10.19 -14.02 -4.26
CA ILE A 47 -8.76 -13.63 -4.14
C ILE A 47 -7.90 -14.46 -5.12
N SER A 48 -8.17 -15.75 -5.27
CA SER A 48 -7.46 -16.62 -6.24
C SER A 48 -7.63 -16.15 -7.68
N GLU A 49 -8.86 -15.77 -8.07
CA GLU A 49 -9.13 -15.22 -9.41
C GLU A 49 -8.42 -13.88 -9.65
N LEU A 50 -8.25 -13.07 -8.60
CA LEU A 50 -7.49 -11.82 -8.69
C LEU A 50 -5.99 -12.07 -8.85
N TYR A 51 -5.40 -13.06 -8.15
CA TYR A 51 -4.01 -13.49 -8.37
C TYR A 51 -3.79 -14.00 -9.79
N GLU A 52 -4.64 -14.90 -10.28
CA GLU A 52 -4.56 -15.44 -11.66
C GLU A 52 -4.67 -14.32 -12.70
N TYR A 53 -5.57 -13.37 -12.48
CA TYR A 53 -5.72 -12.19 -13.35
C TYR A 53 -4.45 -11.36 -13.35
N TRP A 54 -3.92 -11.02 -12.17
CA TRP A 54 -2.71 -10.21 -12.04
C TRP A 54 -1.51 -10.87 -12.70
N ASP A 55 -1.24 -12.14 -12.41
CA ASP A 55 -0.09 -12.85 -12.96
C ASP A 55 -0.12 -12.92 -14.48
N LYS A 56 -1.31 -13.07 -15.06
CA LYS A 56 -1.48 -13.15 -16.49
C LYS A 56 -1.49 -11.81 -17.21
N TYR A 57 -1.99 -10.76 -16.54
CA TYR A 57 -2.26 -9.46 -17.17
C TYR A 57 -1.65 -8.28 -16.40
N LYS A 58 -0.58 -8.51 -15.65
CA LYS A 58 0.10 -7.46 -14.85
C LYS A 58 0.55 -6.25 -15.65
N ASP A 59 0.84 -6.43 -16.94
CA ASP A 59 1.19 -5.38 -17.88
C ASP A 59 0.01 -4.47 -18.28
N VAL A 60 -1.23 -4.92 -18.06
CA VAL A 60 -2.45 -4.10 -18.20
C VAL A 60 -2.60 -3.15 -17.02
N GLY A 61 -2.13 -3.58 -15.85
CA GLY A 61 -2.20 -2.83 -14.59
C GLY A 61 -3.61 -2.71 -14.03
N PHE A 62 -3.69 -2.13 -12.86
CA PHE A 62 -4.94 -1.78 -12.21
C PHE A 62 -5.11 -0.26 -12.24
N ASN A 63 -6.29 0.20 -12.61
CA ASN A 63 -6.66 1.61 -12.43
C ASN A 63 -7.64 1.76 -11.26
N LYS A 64 -7.90 3.01 -10.89
CA LYS A 64 -8.79 3.31 -9.76
C LYS A 64 -10.17 2.64 -9.89
N PHE A 65 -10.77 2.61 -11.08
CA PHE A 65 -12.08 1.97 -11.29
C PHE A 65 -12.06 0.47 -10.97
N PHE A 66 -10.97 -0.22 -11.36
CA PHE A 66 -10.81 -1.65 -11.08
C PHE A 66 -10.58 -1.90 -9.59
N ILE A 67 -9.73 -1.09 -8.97
CA ILE A 67 -9.47 -1.17 -7.53
C ILE A 67 -10.78 -1.01 -6.76
N ASP A 68 -11.53 0.06 -7.02
CA ASP A 68 -12.76 0.38 -6.29
C ASP A 68 -13.86 -0.67 -6.51
N LYS A 69 -13.95 -1.26 -7.71
CA LYS A 69 -15.05 -2.15 -8.07
C LYS A 69 -14.79 -3.64 -7.86
N ALA A 70 -13.57 -4.09 -8.09
CA ALA A 70 -13.25 -5.51 -8.06
C ALA A 70 -12.32 -5.88 -6.90
N ILE A 71 -11.28 -5.10 -6.63
CA ILE A 71 -10.30 -5.46 -5.60
C ILE A 71 -10.84 -5.15 -4.19
N LEU A 72 -11.19 -3.90 -3.92
CA LEU A 72 -11.57 -3.48 -2.57
C LEU A 72 -12.78 -4.23 -2.01
N PRO A 73 -13.87 -4.50 -2.77
CA PRO A 73 -14.97 -5.30 -2.24
C PRO A 73 -14.55 -6.70 -1.84
N THR A 74 -13.72 -7.36 -2.68
CA THR A 74 -13.21 -8.72 -2.42
C THR A 74 -12.29 -8.76 -1.21
N VAL A 75 -11.35 -7.81 -1.11
CA VAL A 75 -10.43 -7.70 0.03
C VAL A 75 -11.18 -7.37 1.32
N ASN A 76 -12.17 -6.47 1.25
CA ASN A 76 -13.00 -6.14 2.40
C ASN A 76 -13.82 -7.34 2.90
N GLU A 77 -14.38 -8.13 1.99
CA GLU A 77 -15.14 -9.34 2.35
C GLU A 77 -14.23 -10.35 3.07
N ASP A 78 -13.04 -10.62 2.54
CA ASP A 78 -12.04 -11.48 3.17
C ASP A 78 -11.65 -10.96 4.55
N PHE A 79 -11.30 -9.69 4.66
CA PHE A 79 -10.90 -9.06 5.91
C PHE A 79 -12.01 -9.09 6.98
N GLN A 80 -13.26 -8.82 6.60
CA GLN A 80 -14.40 -8.85 7.50
C GLN A 80 -14.73 -10.26 8.00
N ASN A 81 -14.32 -11.29 7.25
CA ASN A 81 -14.42 -12.69 7.65
C ASN A 81 -13.18 -13.17 8.44
N GLY A 82 -12.28 -12.24 8.82
CA GLY A 82 -11.07 -12.55 9.57
C GLY A 82 -9.92 -13.10 8.72
N GLY A 83 -10.06 -13.07 7.39
CA GLY A 83 -9.00 -13.45 6.45
C GLY A 83 -7.91 -12.37 6.33
N ILE A 84 -6.77 -12.77 5.80
CA ILE A 84 -5.65 -11.87 5.45
C ILE A 84 -5.17 -12.05 4.02
N GLU A 85 -5.74 -12.99 3.28
CA GLU A 85 -5.30 -13.29 1.92
C GLU A 85 -5.56 -12.13 0.96
N GLY A 86 -6.65 -11.39 1.17
CA GLY A 86 -6.92 -10.16 0.46
C GLY A 86 -5.87 -9.06 0.71
N LEU A 87 -5.42 -8.92 1.96
CA LEU A 87 -4.33 -7.99 2.31
C LEU A 87 -3.01 -8.42 1.69
N LYS A 88 -2.68 -9.71 1.74
CA LYS A 88 -1.50 -10.27 1.08
C LYS A 88 -1.53 -9.99 -0.43
N PHE A 89 -2.67 -10.18 -1.07
CA PHE A 89 -2.86 -9.86 -2.49
C PHE A 89 -2.59 -8.37 -2.77
N LEU A 90 -3.10 -7.46 -1.94
CA LEU A 90 -2.80 -6.05 -2.07
C LEU A 90 -1.29 -5.79 -2.03
N PHE A 91 -0.59 -6.28 -1.02
CA PHE A 91 0.86 -6.09 -0.91
C PHE A 91 1.63 -6.76 -2.05
N TYR A 92 1.19 -7.92 -2.51
CA TYR A 92 1.76 -8.58 -3.69
C TYR A 92 1.67 -7.72 -4.96
N CYS A 93 0.52 -7.08 -5.20
CA CYS A 93 0.33 -6.18 -6.34
C CYS A 93 1.13 -4.89 -6.20
N LEU A 94 1.44 -4.48 -4.96
CA LEU A 94 2.04 -3.21 -4.59
C LEU A 94 3.58 -3.21 -4.63
N ARG A 95 4.21 -4.26 -5.10
CA ARG A 95 5.68 -4.43 -5.15
C ARG A 95 6.44 -3.34 -5.89
N GLY A 96 5.76 -2.40 -6.54
CA GLY A 96 6.36 -1.31 -7.30
C GLY A 96 6.43 0.01 -6.52
N LYS A 97 7.48 0.78 -6.79
CA LYS A 97 7.75 2.11 -6.22
C LYS A 97 6.59 3.10 -6.39
N ASP A 98 5.84 2.96 -7.48
CA ASP A 98 4.70 3.84 -7.84
C ASP A 98 3.50 3.71 -6.89
N TRP A 99 3.42 2.62 -6.13
CA TRP A 99 2.35 2.39 -5.19
C TRP A 99 2.62 2.97 -3.80
N ILE A 100 3.87 3.08 -3.40
CA ILE A 100 4.24 3.77 -2.15
C ILE A 100 3.81 5.22 -2.26
N ASP A 101 4.02 5.85 -3.42
CA ASP A 101 3.54 7.19 -3.72
C ASP A 101 2.01 7.24 -3.74
N PHE A 102 1.33 6.24 -4.28
CA PHE A 102 -0.13 6.15 -4.29
C PHE A 102 -0.71 5.94 -2.89
N ILE A 103 -0.08 5.14 -2.04
CA ILE A 103 -0.49 4.92 -0.65
C ILE A 103 -0.19 6.14 0.21
N SER A 104 0.95 6.81 0.01
CA SER A 104 1.36 7.96 0.81
C SER A 104 0.62 9.25 0.42
N THR A 105 0.26 9.43 -0.85
CA THR A 105 -0.23 10.72 -1.36
C THR A 105 -1.74 10.81 -1.61
N THR A 106 -2.45 9.69 -1.84
CA THR A 106 -3.83 9.79 -2.37
C THR A 106 -4.96 9.24 -1.52
N SER A 107 -4.72 8.69 -0.42
CA SER A 107 -5.66 8.07 0.52
C SER A 107 -5.24 6.64 0.82
N PRO A 108 -5.25 6.28 2.09
CA PRO A 108 -5.08 4.88 2.46
C PRO A 108 -6.08 4.04 1.67
N VAL A 109 -5.67 2.88 1.22
CA VAL A 109 -6.60 1.86 0.75
C VAL A 109 -7.64 1.71 1.85
N SER A 110 -8.85 2.22 1.61
CA SER A 110 -9.85 2.38 2.65
C SER A 110 -10.52 1.04 2.90
N ILE A 111 -9.87 0.21 3.70
CA ILE A 111 -10.50 -0.97 4.27
C ILE A 111 -11.22 -0.49 5.53
N PHE A 112 -12.53 -0.57 5.51
CA PHE A 112 -13.37 -0.12 6.61
C PHE A 112 -13.70 -1.28 7.54
N SER A 113 -13.58 -1.07 8.84
CA SER A 113 -14.26 -1.91 9.80
C SER A 113 -15.77 -1.68 9.71
N LYS A 114 -16.56 -2.75 9.68
CA LYS A 114 -18.05 -2.67 9.67
C LYS A 114 -18.59 -1.89 10.87
N GLU A 115 -17.91 -1.97 12.01
CA GLU A 115 -18.41 -1.45 13.28
C GLU A 115 -18.13 0.03 13.51
N HIS A 116 -17.05 0.58 12.89
CA HIS A 116 -16.53 1.88 13.32
C HIS A 116 -16.21 2.87 12.20
N ASN A 117 -16.48 2.58 10.94
CA ASN A 117 -16.07 3.42 9.80
C ASN A 117 -14.56 3.79 9.84
N TYR A 118 -13.73 2.93 10.42
CA TYR A 118 -12.32 3.18 10.65
C TYR A 118 -11.50 2.85 9.40
N LYS A 119 -10.62 3.77 9.03
CA LYS A 119 -9.67 3.57 7.92
C LYS A 119 -8.32 3.15 8.49
N TYR A 120 -7.85 1.98 8.10
CA TYR A 120 -6.51 1.54 8.45
C TYR A 120 -5.47 2.19 7.52
N SER A 121 -4.32 2.60 8.08
CA SER A 121 -3.15 2.97 7.29
C SER A 121 -2.49 1.72 6.70
N SER A 122 -1.70 1.90 5.65
CA SER A 122 -0.93 0.78 5.06
C SER A 122 0.03 0.13 6.05
N LEU A 123 0.57 0.91 7.00
CA LEU A 123 1.40 0.39 8.08
C LEU A 123 0.61 -0.54 9.00
N GLN A 124 -0.60 -0.11 9.44
CA GLN A 124 -1.47 -0.94 10.28
C GLN A 124 -1.90 -2.22 9.57
N LEU A 125 -2.21 -2.16 8.26
CA LEU A 125 -2.55 -3.34 7.47
C LEU A 125 -1.36 -4.29 7.31
N ALA A 126 -0.15 -3.76 7.13
CA ALA A 126 1.07 -4.57 7.09
C ALA A 126 1.32 -5.25 8.44
N ASP A 127 1.12 -4.55 9.56
CA ASP A 127 1.24 -5.12 10.89
C ASP A 127 0.24 -6.26 11.12
N MET A 128 -1.01 -6.13 10.68
CA MET A 128 -2.03 -7.20 10.76
C MET A 128 -1.65 -8.44 9.95
N VAL A 129 -1.03 -8.27 8.78
CA VAL A 129 -0.51 -9.41 8.00
C VAL A 129 0.66 -10.05 8.75
N LEU A 130 1.62 -9.24 9.24
CA LEU A 130 2.81 -9.74 9.93
C LEU A 130 2.53 -10.38 11.30
N GLU A 131 1.42 -10.03 11.94
CA GLU A 131 0.96 -10.71 13.14
C GLU A 131 0.58 -12.17 12.88
N LYS A 132 -0.03 -12.46 11.72
CA LYS A 132 -0.45 -13.81 11.33
C LYS A 132 0.57 -14.55 10.47
N ASP A 133 1.36 -13.82 9.70
CA ASP A 133 2.38 -14.32 8.78
C ASP A 133 3.66 -13.46 8.89
N PRO A 134 4.48 -13.69 9.94
CA PRO A 134 5.62 -12.82 10.29
C PRO A 134 6.70 -12.73 9.21
N ASP A 135 6.73 -13.67 8.26
CA ASP A 135 7.73 -13.75 7.21
C ASP A 135 7.16 -13.34 5.83
N ASN A 136 5.96 -12.73 5.80
CA ASN A 136 5.39 -12.23 4.57
C ASN A 136 6.25 -11.13 3.96
N GLU A 137 6.97 -11.46 2.90
CA GLU A 137 7.99 -10.60 2.29
C GLU A 137 7.41 -9.29 1.75
N ASP A 138 6.20 -9.32 1.20
CA ASP A 138 5.56 -8.12 0.62
C ASP A 138 5.08 -7.15 1.70
N ALA A 139 4.55 -7.67 2.81
CA ALA A 139 4.18 -6.87 3.98
C ALA A 139 5.43 -6.30 4.67
N LEU A 140 6.50 -7.10 4.80
CA LEU A 140 7.81 -6.63 5.31
C LEU A 140 8.37 -5.50 4.45
N LYS A 141 8.36 -5.65 3.12
CA LYS A 141 8.81 -4.60 2.19
C LYS A 141 7.99 -3.32 2.32
N THR A 142 6.67 -3.46 2.39
CA THR A 142 5.78 -2.30 2.58
C THR A 142 6.11 -1.57 3.88
N LYS A 143 6.21 -2.29 4.98
CA LYS A 143 6.58 -1.73 6.29
C LYS A 143 7.97 -1.09 6.26
N TYR A 144 8.95 -1.77 5.66
CA TYR A 144 10.31 -1.25 5.48
C TYR A 144 10.30 0.13 4.82
N PHE A 145 9.66 0.26 3.67
CA PHE A 145 9.65 1.54 2.94
C PHE A 145 8.96 2.66 3.71
N ILE A 146 7.80 2.38 4.31
CA ILE A 146 7.06 3.39 5.10
C ILE A 146 7.89 3.87 6.30
N VAL A 147 8.50 2.94 7.05
CA VAL A 147 9.30 3.29 8.23
C VAL A 147 10.59 3.98 7.81
N LYS A 148 11.23 3.56 6.72
CA LYS A 148 12.43 4.21 6.17
C LYS A 148 12.18 5.68 5.82
N GLU A 149 11.10 5.98 5.09
CA GLU A 149 10.74 7.35 4.74
C GLU A 149 10.44 8.19 5.99
N TYR A 150 9.71 7.60 6.94
CA TYR A 150 9.43 8.27 8.21
C TYR A 150 10.71 8.61 8.98
N LEU A 151 11.63 7.67 9.12
CA LEU A 151 12.91 7.89 9.81
C LEU A 151 13.78 8.92 9.08
N TRP A 152 13.91 8.79 7.76
CA TRP A 152 14.66 9.74 6.95
C TRP A 152 14.10 11.15 7.08
N TYR A 153 12.78 11.30 7.00
CA TYR A 153 12.12 12.59 7.15
C TYR A 153 12.36 13.17 8.55
N SER A 154 12.24 12.38 9.60
CA SER A 154 12.39 12.84 10.98
C SER A 154 13.77 13.42 11.25
N ILE A 155 14.85 12.79 10.81
CA ILE A 155 16.22 13.30 11.00
C ILE A 155 16.52 14.52 10.12
N HIS A 156 15.83 14.67 9.00
CA HIS A 156 15.94 15.84 8.15
C HIS A 156 15.34 17.09 8.82
N GLU A 157 14.26 16.94 9.56
CA GLU A 157 13.53 18.03 10.18
C GLU A 157 14.02 18.40 11.60
N ILE A 158 14.69 17.47 12.30
CA ILE A 158 15.23 17.73 13.66
C ILE A 158 16.08 19.00 13.74
N PRO A 159 17.02 19.31 12.82
CA PRO A 159 17.81 20.54 12.87
C PRO A 159 16.96 21.81 12.87
N TYR A 160 15.72 21.75 12.41
CA TYR A 160 14.77 22.86 12.36
C TYR A 160 13.75 22.84 13.50
N GLY A 161 13.92 21.94 14.49
CA GLY A 161 13.01 21.80 15.63
C GLY A 161 11.69 21.13 15.30
N VAL A 162 11.64 20.38 14.19
CA VAL A 162 10.47 19.59 13.76
C VAL A 162 10.82 18.12 13.87
N LEU A 163 10.01 17.36 14.59
CA LEU A 163 10.16 15.92 14.71
C LEU A 163 8.95 15.27 14.02
N SER A 164 9.18 14.27 13.16
CA SER A 164 8.14 13.54 12.41
C SER A 164 7.23 14.41 11.53
N GLY A 165 7.70 15.56 11.08
CA GLY A 165 6.87 16.48 10.28
C GLY A 165 5.73 17.13 11.05
N VAL A 166 5.69 16.97 12.36
CA VAL A 166 4.72 17.60 13.25
C VAL A 166 5.46 18.64 14.08
N ASN A 167 5.06 19.91 13.97
CA ASN A 167 5.61 20.98 14.78
C ASN A 167 5.43 20.64 16.27
N GLY A 168 6.55 20.59 17.02
CA GLY A 168 6.52 20.42 18.46
C GLY A 168 6.35 18.96 18.92
N ALA A 169 6.89 17.98 18.17
CA ALA A 169 7.02 16.64 18.71
C ALA A 169 7.77 16.67 20.04
N SER A 170 7.20 16.04 21.04
CA SER A 170 7.69 16.11 22.42
C SER A 170 8.92 15.22 22.60
N ILE A 171 9.80 15.61 23.51
CA ILE A 171 10.88 14.73 24.01
C ILE A 171 10.31 13.38 24.50
N SER A 172 9.08 13.35 24.98
CA SER A 172 8.38 12.12 25.38
C SER A 172 8.16 11.13 24.22
N ASP A 173 8.23 11.57 22.97
CA ASP A 173 8.04 10.70 21.78
C ASP A 173 9.32 9.97 21.39
N ILE A 174 10.48 10.38 21.88
CA ILE A 174 11.78 9.77 21.56
C ILE A 174 11.82 8.26 21.84
N PRO A 175 11.28 7.70 22.94
CA PRO A 175 11.26 6.27 23.14
C PRO A 175 10.52 5.50 22.03
N ASN A 176 9.41 6.05 21.53
CA ASN A 176 8.65 5.46 20.43
C ASN A 176 9.44 5.54 19.12
N MET A 177 10.17 6.63 18.89
CA MET A 177 11.01 6.78 17.71
C MET A 177 12.19 5.84 17.71
N LEU A 178 12.85 5.63 18.86
CA LEU A 178 13.91 4.65 19.02
C LEU A 178 13.38 3.23 18.80
N SER A 179 12.18 2.91 19.31
CA SER A 179 11.51 1.63 19.01
C SER A 179 11.23 1.45 17.51
N SER A 180 10.91 2.53 16.79
CA SER A 180 10.76 2.49 15.34
C SER A 180 12.09 2.19 14.64
N VAL A 181 13.21 2.73 15.13
CA VAL A 181 14.56 2.42 14.60
C VAL A 181 14.89 0.95 14.81
N ASP A 182 14.62 0.40 16.00
CA ASP A 182 14.87 -1.01 16.31
C ASP A 182 14.01 -1.94 15.43
N SER A 183 12.74 -1.59 15.25
CA SER A 183 11.83 -2.30 14.34
C SER A 183 12.34 -2.25 12.90
N PHE A 184 12.80 -1.08 12.44
CA PHE A 184 13.35 -0.91 11.10
C PHE A 184 14.61 -1.77 10.90
N GLN A 185 15.52 -1.78 11.86
CA GLN A 185 16.72 -2.61 11.81
C GLN A 185 16.36 -4.11 11.73
N ALA A 186 15.39 -4.56 12.51
CA ALA A 186 14.94 -5.95 12.48
C ALA A 186 14.34 -6.34 11.11
N ILE A 187 13.55 -5.45 10.50
CA ILE A 187 12.98 -5.67 9.16
C ILE A 187 14.06 -5.68 8.09
N SER A 188 15.01 -4.72 8.14
CA SER A 188 16.15 -4.64 7.22
C SER A 188 16.96 -5.92 7.23
N ASN A 189 17.22 -6.46 8.42
CA ASN A 189 17.92 -7.73 8.60
C ASN A 189 17.14 -8.91 8.00
N LYS A 190 15.82 -8.99 8.22
CA LYS A 190 14.97 -10.03 7.63
C LYS A 190 14.98 -9.99 6.10
N LEU A 191 14.99 -8.81 5.52
CA LEU A 191 15.00 -8.58 4.08
C LEU A 191 16.40 -8.67 3.45
N ASN A 192 17.46 -8.86 4.25
CA ASN A 192 18.86 -8.84 3.82
C ASN A 192 19.24 -7.55 3.07
N ILE A 193 18.78 -6.40 3.54
CA ILE A 193 19.08 -5.10 2.95
C ILE A 193 20.27 -4.48 3.69
N ALA A 194 21.43 -4.41 3.02
CA ALA A 194 22.71 -4.06 3.65
C ALA A 194 23.03 -2.56 3.80
N ASN A 195 22.19 -1.64 3.31
CA ASN A 195 22.61 -0.23 3.16
C ASN A 195 21.95 0.75 4.14
N ASP A 196 21.33 0.27 5.22
CA ASP A 196 20.57 1.13 6.13
C ASP A 196 21.32 1.49 7.42
N GLU A 197 22.52 0.98 7.61
CA GLU A 197 23.33 1.21 8.83
C GLU A 197 23.54 2.69 9.11
N ILE A 198 23.84 3.48 8.07
CA ILE A 198 24.05 4.93 8.19
C ILE A 198 22.77 5.62 8.69
N LEU A 199 21.60 5.29 8.12
CA LEU A 199 20.33 5.86 8.54
C LEU A 199 20.01 5.50 10.00
N ILE A 200 20.27 4.26 10.41
CA ILE A 200 20.05 3.78 11.77
C ILE A 200 20.94 4.54 12.76
N GLU A 201 22.24 4.67 12.45
CA GLU A 201 23.19 5.41 13.28
C GLU A 201 22.81 6.89 13.37
N ASP A 202 22.48 7.53 12.26
CA ASP A 202 22.08 8.93 12.22
C ASP A 202 20.82 9.16 13.05
N CYS A 203 19.78 8.30 12.92
CA CYS A 203 18.58 8.40 13.75
C CYS A 203 18.90 8.31 15.24
N ARG A 204 19.69 7.33 15.65
CA ARG A 204 20.08 7.17 17.07
C ARG A 204 20.85 8.35 17.60
N LYS A 205 21.79 8.88 16.83
CA LYS A 205 22.58 10.05 17.18
C LYS A 205 21.70 11.30 17.32
N PHE A 206 20.85 11.58 16.33
CA PHE A 206 19.98 12.76 16.34
C PHE A 206 18.94 12.71 17.46
N TYR A 207 18.33 11.53 17.70
CA TYR A 207 17.35 11.38 18.78
C TYR A 207 18.00 11.48 20.17
N ALA A 208 19.25 11.03 20.33
CA ALA A 208 19.98 11.23 21.57
C ALA A 208 20.28 12.71 21.83
N ALA A 209 20.76 13.43 20.80
CA ALA A 209 21.04 14.85 20.90
C ALA A 209 19.78 15.72 21.13
N TYR A 210 18.61 15.26 20.70
CA TYR A 210 17.34 15.99 20.90
C TYR A 210 16.84 15.93 22.36
N ARG A 211 17.42 15.06 23.20
CA ARG A 211 17.11 14.95 24.63
C ARG A 211 17.86 15.98 25.49
N GLU A 212 18.97 16.50 24.97
CA GLU A 212 19.82 17.49 25.66
C GLU A 212 19.37 18.93 25.37
#